data_fdaf15498fec9e96c8b99bc52b8bdf08
#
_entry.id   fdaf15498fec9e96c8b99bc52b8bdf08
#
_cell.length_a   1.000
_cell.length_b   1.000
_cell.length_c   1.000
_cell.angle_alpha   90.00
_cell.angle_beta   90.00
_cell.angle_gamma   90.00
#
_symmetry.space_group_name_H-M   'P 1'
#
loop_
_entity.id
_entity.type
_entity.pdbx_description
1 polymer ?
#
loop_
_entity_poly.entity_id
_entity_poly.type
_entity_poly.pdbx_seq_one_letter_code
_entity_poly.pdbx_strand_id
1 'polypeptide(L)'
;VDIRVGTIISAEENLKLNNPSIILKIDFGEKIGVKKSSAKLIKNYQPKDLINKQIAAVVNFESKQIGNLISEVLVLGFPDTSNEPILIEPNKMIPNGGKLF
;
A
#
# COMPACT_ATOMS: atom_id res chain seq x y z
N VAL A 1 12.46 11.06 -4.37
CA VAL A 1 11.42 10.19 -3.79
C VAL A 1 10.24 11.03 -3.35
N ASP A 2 9.05 10.70 -3.84
CA ASP A 2 7.81 11.41 -3.51
C ASP A 2 6.92 10.47 -2.69
N ILE A 3 6.80 10.73 -1.38
CA ILE A 3 6.02 9.92 -0.45
C ILE A 3 4.74 10.66 -0.12
N ARG A 4 3.61 9.99 -0.33
CA ARG A 4 2.27 10.55 -0.11
C ARG A 4 1.45 9.65 0.78
N VAL A 5 0.47 10.24 1.45
CA VAL A 5 -0.55 9.49 2.18
C VAL A 5 -1.71 9.17 1.25
N GLY A 6 -2.22 7.95 1.36
CA GLY A 6 -3.42 7.55 0.63
C GLY A 6 -4.28 6.63 1.48
N THR A 7 -5.56 6.53 1.14
CA THR A 7 -6.52 5.66 1.82
C THR A 7 -6.72 4.38 1.02
N ILE A 8 -6.58 3.24 1.68
CA ILE A 8 -6.86 1.95 1.06
C ILE A 8 -8.37 1.83 0.86
N ILE A 9 -8.79 1.68 -0.39
CA ILE A 9 -10.21 1.56 -0.73
C ILE A 9 -10.61 0.14 -1.10
N SER A 10 -9.66 -0.71 -1.47
CA SER A 10 -9.92 -2.14 -1.64
C SER A 10 -8.67 -2.94 -1.32
N ALA A 11 -8.88 -4.17 -0.88
CA ALA A 11 -7.79 -5.09 -0.55
C ALA A 11 -8.28 -6.51 -0.78
N GLU A 12 -7.47 -7.32 -1.47
CA GLU A 12 -7.79 -8.74 -1.65
C GLU A 12 -6.52 -9.56 -1.66
N GLU A 13 -6.61 -10.79 -1.18
CA GLU A 13 -5.48 -11.71 -1.19
C GLU A 13 -5.21 -12.22 -2.60
N ASN A 14 -3.94 -12.29 -2.96
CA ASN A 14 -3.49 -12.99 -4.14
C ASN A 14 -2.60 -14.15 -3.70
N LEU A 15 -3.15 -15.36 -3.75
CA LEU A 15 -2.47 -16.58 -3.30
C LEU A 15 -1.85 -17.36 -4.46
N LYS A 16 -1.95 -16.87 -5.69
CA LYS A 16 -1.51 -17.57 -6.89
C LYS A 16 -0.01 -17.56 -7.10
N LEU A 17 0.70 -16.65 -6.42
CA LEU A 17 2.14 -16.53 -6.55
C LEU A 17 2.84 -17.33 -5.46
N ASN A 18 4.09 -17.71 -5.70
CA ASN A 18 4.93 -18.38 -4.69
C ASN A 18 5.09 -17.53 -3.43
N ASN A 19 4.95 -16.20 -3.57
CA ASN A 19 4.97 -15.25 -2.46
C ASN A 19 3.58 -14.61 -2.36
N PRO A 20 2.69 -15.15 -1.53
CA PRO A 20 1.36 -14.59 -1.36
C PRO A 20 1.41 -13.12 -0.96
N SER A 21 0.50 -12.33 -1.52
CA SER A 21 0.45 -10.89 -1.29
C SER A 21 -0.99 -10.42 -1.11
N ILE A 22 -1.14 -9.15 -0.74
CA ILE A 22 -2.43 -8.46 -0.75
C ILE A 22 -2.37 -7.40 -1.84
N ILE A 23 -3.36 -7.41 -2.72
CA ILE A 23 -3.51 -6.40 -3.78
C ILE A 23 -4.33 -5.27 -3.21
N LEU A 24 -3.76 -4.06 -3.26
CA LEU A 24 -4.39 -2.86 -2.73
C LEU A 24 -4.76 -1.91 -3.85
N LYS A 25 -5.91 -1.24 -3.70
CA LYS A 25 -6.21 -0.01 -4.42
C LYS A 25 -6.22 1.12 -3.40
N ILE A 26 -5.49 2.17 -3.68
CA ILE A 26 -5.21 3.25 -2.75
C ILE A 26 -5.58 4.58 -3.41
N ASP A 27 -6.39 5.37 -2.73
CA ASP A 27 -6.81 6.69 -3.18
C ASP A 27 -5.85 7.75 -2.64
N PHE A 28 -5.08 8.38 -3.54
CA PHE A 28 -4.14 9.46 -3.20
C PHE A 28 -4.71 10.85 -3.50
N GLY A 29 -6.01 10.97 -3.68
CA GLY A 29 -6.63 12.26 -3.97
C GLY A 29 -6.74 12.55 -5.46
N GLU A 30 -7.35 13.67 -5.81
CA GLU A 30 -7.70 13.98 -7.19
C GLU A 30 -6.50 14.10 -8.14
N LYS A 31 -5.38 14.65 -7.66
CA LYS A 31 -4.21 14.89 -8.52
C LYS A 31 -3.50 13.60 -8.90
N ILE A 32 -3.35 12.70 -7.95
CA ILE A 32 -2.61 11.45 -8.17
C ILE A 32 -3.55 10.34 -8.56
N GLY A 33 -4.75 10.32 -7.96
CA GLY A 33 -5.77 9.34 -8.25
C GLY A 33 -5.59 8.04 -7.49
N VAL A 34 -6.30 7.01 -7.96
CA VAL A 34 -6.27 5.68 -7.37
C VAL A 34 -5.15 4.87 -8.02
N LYS A 35 -4.31 4.26 -7.21
CA LYS A 35 -3.18 3.45 -7.66
C LYS A 35 -3.25 2.05 -7.07
N LYS A 36 -2.71 1.08 -7.80
CA LYS A 36 -2.60 -0.31 -7.35
C LYS A 36 -1.23 -0.58 -6.76
N SER A 37 -1.21 -1.43 -5.76
CA SER A 37 0.04 -1.95 -5.20
C SER A 37 -0.15 -3.41 -4.80
N SER A 38 0.88 -4.21 -5.00
CA SER A 38 0.95 -5.56 -4.46
C SER A 38 1.97 -5.55 -3.33
N ALA A 39 1.57 -5.97 -2.15
CA ALA A 39 2.43 -5.90 -0.99
C ALA A 39 2.34 -7.19 -0.16
N LYS A 40 3.48 -7.63 0.37
CA LYS A 40 3.58 -8.85 1.17
C LYS A 40 3.10 -8.60 2.60
N LEU A 41 1.80 -8.44 2.77
CA LEU A 41 1.18 -8.05 4.04
C LEU A 41 0.46 -9.19 4.76
N ILE A 42 0.42 -10.39 4.17
CA ILE A 42 -0.46 -11.49 4.64
C ILE A 42 -0.14 -11.93 6.07
N LYS A 43 1.11 -11.85 6.50
CA LYS A 43 1.50 -12.31 7.84
C LYS A 43 0.88 -11.49 8.96
N ASN A 44 0.71 -10.19 8.76
CA ASN A 44 0.23 -9.28 9.80
C ASN A 44 -1.15 -8.70 9.54
N TYR A 45 -1.71 -8.88 8.34
CA TYR A 45 -2.95 -8.21 7.95
C TYR A 45 -3.91 -9.15 7.26
N GLN A 46 -5.20 -8.91 7.49
CA GLN A 46 -6.27 -9.45 6.69
C GLN A 46 -6.85 -8.33 5.82
N PRO A 47 -7.29 -8.63 4.59
CA PRO A 47 -7.81 -7.58 3.71
C PRO A 47 -8.89 -6.70 4.35
N LYS A 48 -9.82 -7.29 5.10
CA LYS A 48 -10.90 -6.54 5.75
C LYS A 48 -10.41 -5.48 6.73
N ASP A 49 -9.23 -5.69 7.33
CA ASP A 49 -8.68 -4.79 8.34
C ASP A 49 -7.93 -3.62 7.69
N LEU A 50 -7.68 -3.69 6.39
CA LEU A 50 -6.94 -2.67 5.66
C LEU A 50 -7.85 -1.61 5.05
N ILE A 51 -9.10 -1.91 4.81
CA ILE A 51 -10.04 -0.98 4.18
C ILE A 51 -10.18 0.27 5.05
N ASN A 52 -10.11 1.43 4.42
CA ASN A 52 -10.18 2.76 5.06
C ASN A 52 -8.95 3.15 5.88
N LYS A 53 -7.91 2.33 5.89
CA LYS A 53 -6.64 2.69 6.52
C LYS A 53 -5.87 3.66 5.65
N GLN A 54 -5.29 4.70 6.26
CA GLN A 54 -4.36 5.57 5.55
C GLN A 54 -2.94 5.06 5.74
N ILE A 55 -2.19 5.08 4.65
CA ILE A 55 -0.81 4.57 4.63
C ILE A 55 0.09 5.52 3.85
N ALA A 56 1.39 5.36 4.02
CA ALA A 56 2.40 6.08 3.26
C ALA A 56 2.92 5.21 2.12
N ALA A 57 3.09 5.81 0.96
CA ALA A 57 3.65 5.12 -0.21
C ALA A 57 4.48 6.06 -1.07
N VAL A 58 5.48 5.49 -1.74
CA VAL A 58 6.24 6.19 -2.77
C VAL A 58 5.41 6.19 -4.04
N VAL A 59 5.04 7.37 -4.53
CA VAL A 59 4.13 7.49 -5.68
C VAL A 59 4.86 7.76 -6.99
N ASN A 60 6.11 8.23 -6.95
CA ASN A 60 6.95 8.34 -8.14
C ASN A 60 7.79 7.09 -8.37
N PHE A 61 7.25 5.97 -7.94
CA PHE A 61 7.82 4.65 -8.10
C PHE A 61 7.64 4.19 -9.55
N GLU A 62 8.69 3.64 -10.15
CA GLU A 62 8.56 3.02 -11.46
C GLU A 62 7.71 1.76 -11.33
N SER A 63 6.62 1.68 -12.11
CA SER A 63 5.71 0.55 -12.05
C SER A 63 6.44 -0.76 -12.25
N LYS A 64 6.13 -1.74 -11.39
CA LYS A 64 6.79 -3.04 -11.41
C LYS A 64 5.75 -4.13 -11.62
N GLN A 65 6.02 -5.01 -12.57
CA GLN A 65 5.18 -6.18 -12.79
C GLN A 65 5.57 -7.29 -11.82
N ILE A 66 4.58 -7.78 -11.07
CA ILE A 66 4.73 -8.88 -10.11
C ILE A 66 3.74 -9.96 -10.52
N GLY A 67 4.23 -11.01 -11.18
CA GLY A 67 3.37 -12.01 -11.78
C GLY A 67 2.49 -11.37 -12.86
N ASN A 68 1.16 -11.49 -12.71
CA ASN A 68 0.19 -10.88 -13.62
C ASN A 68 -0.32 -9.52 -13.15
N LEU A 69 0.34 -8.93 -12.13
CA LEU A 69 -0.08 -7.68 -11.52
C LEU A 69 0.96 -6.59 -11.76
N ILE A 70 0.49 -5.36 -11.85
CA ILE A 70 1.35 -4.18 -11.92
C ILE A 70 1.22 -3.40 -10.61
N SER A 71 2.34 -3.25 -9.91
CA SER A 71 2.42 -2.41 -8.72
C SER A 71 2.88 -1.02 -9.15
N GLU A 72 2.00 -0.03 -8.97
CA GLU A 72 2.22 1.34 -9.44
C GLU A 72 2.86 2.22 -8.38
N VAL A 73 2.73 1.85 -7.12
CA VAL A 73 3.31 2.58 -5.99
C VAL A 73 3.97 1.59 -5.05
N LEU A 74 4.89 2.08 -4.23
CA LEU A 74 5.56 1.26 -3.22
C LEU A 74 5.03 1.63 -1.85
N VAL A 75 4.25 0.74 -1.25
CA VAL A 75 3.72 0.91 0.11
C VAL A 75 4.87 0.72 1.10
N LEU A 76 4.95 1.61 2.10
CA LEU A 76 6.04 1.64 3.06
C LEU A 76 5.66 1.00 4.38
N GLY A 77 6.64 0.35 5.00
CA GLY A 77 6.47 -0.26 6.31
C GLY A 77 7.80 -0.43 7.03
N PHE A 78 7.72 -0.66 8.31
CA PHE A 78 8.87 -1.04 9.14
C PHE A 78 8.85 -2.54 9.38
N PRO A 79 10.01 -3.17 9.53
CA PRO A 79 10.05 -4.61 9.82
C PRO A 79 9.63 -4.89 11.26
N ASP A 80 8.82 -5.92 11.46
CA ASP A 80 8.57 -6.46 12.80
C ASP A 80 9.69 -7.43 13.19
N THR A 81 9.52 -8.14 14.31
CA THR A 81 10.54 -9.07 14.80
C THR A 81 10.81 -10.25 13.87
N SER A 82 9.86 -10.54 12.97
CA SER A 82 9.99 -11.59 11.95
C SER A 82 10.33 -11.04 10.58
N ASN A 83 10.70 -9.76 10.51
CA ASN A 83 11.04 -9.06 9.27
C ASN A 83 9.85 -8.94 8.30
N GLU A 84 8.63 -8.92 8.84
CA GLU A 84 7.42 -8.68 8.06
C GLU A 84 6.99 -7.22 8.20
N PRO A 85 6.42 -6.61 7.14
CA PRO A 85 6.13 -5.17 7.17
C PRO A 85 4.97 -4.82 8.09
N ILE A 86 5.18 -3.75 8.86
CA ILE A 86 4.13 -3.05 9.60
C ILE A 86 3.96 -1.70 8.90
N LEU A 87 2.77 -1.41 8.44
CA LEU A 87 2.50 -0.22 7.63
C LEU A 87 2.73 1.08 8.39
N ILE A 88 3.22 2.08 7.66
CA ILE A 88 3.37 3.43 8.19
C ILE A 88 2.05 4.15 7.98
N GLU A 89 1.44 4.62 9.06
CA GLU A 89 0.19 5.36 9.01
C GLU A 89 0.32 6.69 9.75
N PRO A 90 -0.41 7.74 9.30
CA PRO A 90 -0.53 8.95 10.11
C PRO A 90 -1.37 8.63 11.35
N ASN A 91 -1.06 9.26 12.50
CA ASN A 91 -1.83 8.97 13.70
C ASN A 91 -3.17 9.72 13.77
N LYS A 92 -3.48 10.51 12.77
CA LYS A 92 -4.78 11.17 12.58
C LYS A 92 -5.14 11.13 11.12
N MET A 93 -6.43 11.09 10.83
CA MET A 93 -6.90 11.17 9.44
C MET A 93 -6.58 12.52 8.86
N ILE A 94 -6.02 12.51 7.66
CA ILE A 94 -5.60 13.72 6.94
C ILE A 94 -6.07 13.63 5.48
N PRO A 95 -6.05 14.74 4.72
CA PRO A 95 -6.41 14.69 3.31
C PRO A 95 -5.49 13.77 2.50
N ASN A 96 -6.07 12.99 1.60
CA ASN A 96 -5.30 12.12 0.72
C ASN A 96 -4.40 12.93 -0.21
N GLY A 97 -3.22 12.41 -0.47
CA GLY A 97 -2.25 13.05 -1.36
C GLY A 97 -1.27 13.99 -0.65
N GLY A 98 -1.41 14.13 0.66
CA GLY A 98 -0.45 14.94 1.42
C GLY A 98 0.97 14.40 1.28
N LYS A 99 1.90 15.30 1.00
CA LYS A 99 3.30 14.94 0.77
C LYS A 99 4.08 14.92 2.09
N LEU A 100 4.88 13.89 2.27
CA LEU A 100 5.79 13.81 3.41
C LEU A 100 6.76 15.00 3.39
N PHE A 101 6.91 15.63 4.54
CA PHE A 101 7.85 16.75 4.69
C PHE A 101 9.28 16.29 4.49
#